data_ea3694e686a9a57f2c4d498af63a20ea
#
_entry.id   ea3694e686a9a57f2c4d498af63a20ea
#
_cell.length_a   1.000
_cell.length_b   1.000
_cell.length_c   1.000
_cell.angle_alpha   90.00
_cell.angle_beta   90.00
_cell.angle_gamma   90.00
#
_symmetry.space_group_name_H-M   'P 1'
#
loop_
_entity.id
_entity.type
_entity.pdbx_description
1 polymer ?
#
loop_
_entity_poly.entity_id
_entity_poly.type
_entity_poly.pdbx_seq_one_letter_code
_entity_poly.pdbx_strand_id
1 'polypeptide(L)'
;MLSLALPAEGNEDGLYFSAVNHPERLKSDFAYDEKRKPLDILPFTQISEGDQVLELGAGGGYTTELLSWLVGKSGRVYAHFLYQKKRLADNRLSNVIPLRDHSLNEHAQVLSENHIESNQFDAIVLFFVLHDIYLNNEMSEELLATLKNVLKPGGNLIILDNAAKPDSGLARIGDLHRIGEHFVVSEMEKAGFVYHGQSDALRNPLDDHTKTWGVYGGLQDRFANRFKK
;
A
#
# COMPACT_ATOMS: atom_id res chain seq x y z
N MET A 1 28.01 21.37 29.75
CA MET A 1 28.30 20.34 28.72
C MET A 1 26.98 19.70 28.37
N LEU A 2 26.34 20.12 27.26
CA LEU A 2 25.17 19.43 26.71
C LEU A 2 25.65 18.24 25.89
N SER A 3 25.33 17.04 26.35
CA SER A 3 25.49 15.80 25.54
C SER A 3 24.39 15.82 24.50
N LEU A 4 24.75 16.07 23.24
CA LEU A 4 23.93 15.77 22.08
C LEU A 4 23.96 14.24 21.90
N ALA A 5 22.90 13.56 22.31
CA ALA A 5 22.66 12.18 21.90
C ALA A 5 22.43 12.17 20.38
N LEU A 6 23.33 11.57 19.65
CA LEU A 6 23.13 11.21 18.24
C LEU A 6 21.93 10.25 18.17
N PRO A 7 21.02 10.38 17.18
CA PRO A 7 20.02 9.36 16.96
C PRO A 7 20.73 8.04 16.64
N ALA A 8 20.23 6.97 17.23
CA ALA A 8 20.72 5.61 16.94
C ALA A 8 20.42 5.25 15.47
N GLU A 9 21.40 5.45 14.60
CA GLU A 9 21.43 4.78 13.29
C GLU A 9 21.66 3.30 13.56
N GLY A 10 20.61 2.48 13.42
CA GLY A 10 20.83 1.04 13.53
C GLY A 10 19.65 0.20 14.00
N ASN A 11 18.43 0.37 13.48
CA ASN A 11 17.43 -0.68 13.67
C ASN A 11 16.31 -0.73 12.60
N GLU A 12 16.31 0.10 11.58
CA GLU A 12 15.25 0.08 10.57
C GLU A 12 15.30 -1.21 9.74
N ASP A 13 16.47 -1.64 9.28
CA ASP A 13 16.62 -2.90 8.55
C ASP A 13 16.19 -4.11 9.39
N GLY A 14 16.46 -4.09 10.70
CA GLY A 14 16.03 -5.12 11.64
C GLY A 14 14.51 -5.18 11.80
N LEU A 15 13.83 -4.03 11.74
CA LEU A 15 12.37 -3.94 11.86
C LEU A 15 11.67 -4.62 10.67
N TYR A 16 12.05 -4.27 9.44
CA TYR A 16 11.47 -4.86 8.23
C TYR A 16 11.78 -6.36 8.14
N PHE A 17 13.01 -6.75 8.45
CA PHE A 17 13.39 -8.15 8.50
C PHE A 17 12.56 -8.94 9.51
N SER A 18 12.34 -8.39 10.70
CA SER A 18 11.54 -9.01 11.75
C SER A 18 10.06 -9.17 11.36
N ALA A 19 9.48 -8.16 10.68
CA ALA A 19 8.11 -8.22 10.20
C ALA A 19 7.93 -9.31 9.12
N VAL A 20 8.87 -9.38 8.15
CA VAL A 20 8.82 -10.36 7.05
C VAL A 20 9.05 -11.79 7.55
N ASN A 21 9.92 -11.97 8.55
CA ASN A 21 10.26 -13.28 9.11
C ASN A 21 9.53 -13.58 10.44
N HIS A 22 8.45 -12.87 10.73
CA HIS A 22 7.74 -13.05 11.99
C HIS A 22 7.28 -14.52 12.15
N PRO A 23 7.54 -15.20 13.29
CA PRO A 23 7.27 -16.62 13.47
C PRO A 23 5.80 -17.00 13.38
N GLU A 24 4.90 -16.07 13.68
CA GLU A 24 3.45 -16.26 13.59
C GLU A 24 2.89 -15.89 12.20
N ARG A 25 3.72 -15.47 11.25
CA ARG A 25 3.28 -15.18 9.89
C ARG A 25 2.73 -16.44 9.21
N LEU A 26 1.67 -16.30 8.41
CA LEU A 26 1.09 -17.43 7.69
C LEU A 26 2.12 -18.06 6.75
N LYS A 27 2.39 -19.36 6.96
CA LYS A 27 3.40 -20.10 6.16
C LYS A 27 3.09 -20.12 4.67
N SER A 28 1.80 -20.11 4.30
CA SER A 28 1.38 -20.01 2.89
C SER A 28 1.85 -18.74 2.19
N ASP A 29 2.11 -17.69 2.94
CA ASP A 29 2.47 -16.38 2.39
C ASP A 29 3.93 -16.31 1.94
N PHE A 30 4.80 -17.12 2.53
CA PHE A 30 6.22 -17.17 2.11
C PHE A 30 6.39 -17.54 0.64
N ALA A 31 5.45 -18.29 0.04
CA ALA A 31 5.46 -18.60 -1.39
C ALA A 31 5.30 -17.37 -2.30
N TYR A 32 4.83 -16.24 -1.76
CA TYR A 32 4.67 -15.00 -2.50
C TYR A 32 5.86 -14.05 -2.35
N ASP A 33 6.75 -14.28 -1.37
CA ASP A 33 7.83 -13.34 -1.03
C ASP A 33 8.81 -13.12 -2.18
N GLU A 34 9.19 -14.19 -2.90
CA GLU A 34 10.05 -14.09 -4.07
C GLU A 34 9.49 -13.12 -5.12
N LYS A 35 8.17 -13.13 -5.31
CA LYS A 35 7.46 -12.33 -6.31
C LYS A 35 7.12 -10.93 -5.82
N ARG A 36 6.93 -10.76 -4.53
CA ARG A 36 6.49 -9.50 -3.91
C ARG A 36 7.62 -8.71 -3.26
N LYS A 37 8.77 -9.36 -3.08
CA LYS A 37 10.02 -8.79 -2.54
C LYS A 37 9.78 -7.88 -1.33
N PRO A 38 9.15 -8.38 -0.26
CA PRO A 38 8.74 -7.55 0.87
C PRO A 38 9.93 -6.87 1.57
N LEU A 39 11.12 -7.48 1.58
CA LEU A 39 12.32 -6.87 2.16
C LEU A 39 12.85 -5.67 1.35
N ASP A 40 12.48 -5.55 0.08
CA ASP A 40 12.84 -4.39 -0.75
C ASP A 40 11.74 -3.33 -0.75
N ILE A 41 10.48 -3.75 -0.64
CA ILE A 41 9.32 -2.84 -0.74
C ILE A 41 8.96 -2.19 0.61
N LEU A 42 9.02 -2.92 1.73
CA LEU A 42 8.66 -2.34 3.02
C LEU A 42 9.57 -1.17 3.43
N PRO A 43 10.90 -1.24 3.28
CA PRO A 43 11.76 -0.09 3.56
C PRO A 43 11.42 1.14 2.71
N PHE A 44 11.05 0.92 1.45
CA PHE A 44 10.62 2.01 0.57
C PHE A 44 9.38 2.74 1.08
N THR A 45 8.49 2.07 1.82
CA THR A 45 7.29 2.71 2.37
C THR A 45 7.59 3.73 3.46
N GLN A 46 8.71 3.61 4.15
CA GLN A 46 9.07 4.39 5.35
C GLN A 46 8.05 4.26 6.50
N ILE A 47 7.31 3.16 6.52
CA ILE A 47 6.40 2.85 7.64
C ILE A 47 7.23 2.31 8.79
N SER A 48 6.93 2.78 10.00
CA SER A 48 7.68 2.49 11.22
C SER A 48 6.78 1.92 12.32
N GLU A 49 7.40 1.45 13.40
CA GLU A 49 6.68 1.00 14.59
C GLU A 49 5.86 2.15 15.19
N GLY A 50 4.61 1.86 15.52
CA GLY A 50 3.67 2.82 16.09
C GLY A 50 2.81 3.56 15.07
N ASP A 51 3.10 3.46 13.77
CA ASP A 51 2.36 4.14 12.72
C ASP A 51 0.91 3.66 12.62
N GLN A 52 0.03 4.58 12.23
CA GLN A 52 -1.32 4.29 11.78
C GLN A 52 -1.35 4.24 10.26
N VAL A 53 -1.68 3.10 9.71
CA VAL A 53 -1.64 2.84 8.26
C VAL A 53 -3.04 2.54 7.75
N LEU A 54 -3.45 3.20 6.66
CA LEU A 54 -4.63 2.84 5.89
C LEU A 54 -4.20 2.00 4.67
N GLU A 55 -4.72 0.79 4.58
CA GLU A 55 -4.53 -0.08 3.42
C GLU A 55 -5.83 -0.14 2.62
N LEU A 56 -5.80 0.34 1.38
CA LEU A 56 -6.90 0.20 0.44
C LEU A 56 -6.69 -1.06 -0.41
N GLY A 57 -7.74 -1.88 -0.51
CA GLY A 57 -7.68 -3.12 -1.27
C GLY A 57 -6.85 -4.22 -0.60
N ALA A 58 -7.02 -4.43 0.70
CA ALA A 58 -6.28 -5.44 1.47
C ALA A 58 -6.41 -6.88 0.92
N GLY A 59 -7.50 -7.20 0.26
CA GLY A 59 -7.72 -8.46 -0.43
C GLY A 59 -7.54 -9.68 0.47
N GLY A 60 -6.62 -10.57 0.10
CA GLY A 60 -6.26 -11.75 0.91
C GLY A 60 -5.44 -11.43 2.16
N GLY A 61 -5.02 -10.17 2.37
CA GLY A 61 -4.35 -9.70 3.58
C GLY A 61 -2.87 -10.06 3.69
N TYR A 62 -2.19 -10.37 2.59
CA TYR A 62 -0.75 -10.58 2.59
C TYR A 62 -0.01 -9.32 3.09
N THR A 63 -0.32 -8.17 2.51
CA THR A 63 0.28 -6.89 2.89
C THR A 63 -0.20 -6.46 4.28
N THR A 64 -1.48 -6.61 4.58
CA THR A 64 -2.07 -6.34 5.91
C THR A 64 -1.28 -7.01 7.03
N GLU A 65 -0.94 -8.29 6.85
CA GLU A 65 -0.19 -9.05 7.87
C GLU A 65 1.22 -8.51 8.05
N LEU A 66 1.94 -8.22 6.96
CA LEU A 66 3.28 -7.62 7.03
C LEU A 66 3.25 -6.25 7.71
N LEU A 67 2.28 -5.40 7.34
CA LEU A 67 2.08 -4.09 7.96
C LEU A 67 1.75 -4.22 9.45
N SER A 68 0.91 -5.19 9.83
CA SER A 68 0.57 -5.45 11.23
C SER A 68 1.81 -5.75 12.09
N TRP A 69 2.70 -6.62 11.61
CA TRP A 69 3.95 -6.93 12.29
C TRP A 69 4.92 -5.75 12.29
N LEU A 70 4.93 -4.97 11.20
CA LEU A 70 5.81 -3.80 11.05
C LEU A 70 5.44 -2.67 12.03
N VAL A 71 4.16 -2.29 12.08
CA VAL A 71 3.72 -1.21 12.97
C VAL A 71 3.63 -1.63 14.44
N GLY A 72 3.68 -2.93 14.72
CA GLY A 72 3.71 -3.46 16.07
C GLY A 72 2.45 -3.16 16.90
N LYS A 73 2.51 -3.43 18.22
CA LYS A 73 1.35 -3.32 19.11
C LYS A 73 0.89 -1.88 19.35
N SER A 74 1.77 -0.91 19.20
CA SER A 74 1.49 0.53 19.37
C SER A 74 0.84 1.15 18.13
N GLY A 75 1.10 0.58 16.93
CA GLY A 75 0.51 1.00 15.68
C GLY A 75 -0.84 0.35 15.38
N ARG A 76 -1.43 0.74 14.24
CA ARG A 76 -2.70 0.20 13.75
C ARG A 76 -2.69 0.09 12.23
N VAL A 77 -3.33 -0.97 11.69
CA VAL A 77 -3.59 -1.12 10.26
C VAL A 77 -5.08 -1.13 10.04
N TYR A 78 -5.59 -0.13 9.33
CA TYR A 78 -6.98 -0.04 8.91
C TYR A 78 -7.09 -0.67 7.52
N ALA A 79 -7.66 -1.87 7.46
CA ALA A 79 -7.65 -2.69 6.26
C ALA A 79 -9.02 -2.65 5.56
N HIS A 80 -9.08 -1.96 4.42
CA HIS A 80 -10.27 -1.90 3.58
C HIS A 80 -10.30 -3.07 2.59
N PHE A 81 -11.46 -3.70 2.40
CA PHE A 81 -11.64 -4.88 1.53
C PHE A 81 -10.84 -6.12 1.96
N LEU A 82 -10.68 -6.35 3.27
CA LEU A 82 -10.05 -7.56 3.77
C LEU A 82 -11.08 -8.72 3.81
N TYR A 83 -11.05 -9.60 2.82
CA TYR A 83 -12.01 -10.70 2.72
C TYR A 83 -11.58 -12.00 3.43
N GLN A 84 -10.27 -12.21 3.66
CA GLN A 84 -9.79 -13.39 4.40
C GLN A 84 -9.86 -13.20 5.91
N LYS A 85 -11.07 -13.23 6.46
CA LYS A 85 -11.33 -13.08 7.91
C LYS A 85 -10.56 -14.07 8.79
N LYS A 86 -10.16 -15.22 8.25
CA LYS A 86 -9.31 -16.21 8.96
C LYS A 86 -7.97 -15.65 9.42
N ARG A 87 -7.44 -14.59 8.78
CA ARG A 87 -6.22 -13.90 9.21
C ARG A 87 -6.36 -13.25 10.58
N LEU A 88 -7.57 -12.85 10.95
CA LEU A 88 -7.90 -12.19 12.20
C LEU A 88 -8.41 -13.17 13.26
N ALA A 89 -8.47 -14.49 12.94
CA ALA A 89 -8.92 -15.49 13.90
C ALA A 89 -8.03 -15.51 15.14
N ASP A 90 -8.64 -15.83 16.28
CA ASP A 90 -7.97 -15.95 17.58
C ASP A 90 -7.21 -14.68 18.00
N ASN A 91 -7.65 -13.52 17.51
CA ASN A 91 -7.05 -12.21 17.80
C ASN A 91 -5.55 -12.11 17.41
N ARG A 92 -5.12 -12.90 16.41
CA ARG A 92 -3.71 -13.00 16.00
C ARG A 92 -3.10 -11.67 15.55
N LEU A 93 -3.88 -10.86 14.84
CA LEU A 93 -3.49 -9.52 14.37
C LEU A 93 -4.37 -8.47 15.08
N SER A 94 -4.20 -8.34 16.40
CA SER A 94 -5.05 -7.52 17.27
C SER A 94 -4.97 -6.00 16.99
N ASN A 95 -3.97 -5.57 16.23
CA ASN A 95 -3.78 -4.19 15.78
C ASN A 95 -4.33 -3.93 14.37
N VAL A 96 -4.95 -4.93 13.73
CA VAL A 96 -5.67 -4.75 12.44
C VAL A 96 -7.13 -4.42 12.70
N ILE A 97 -7.60 -3.35 12.10
CA ILE A 97 -8.98 -2.89 12.15
C ILE A 97 -9.57 -3.08 10.75
N PRO A 98 -10.38 -4.12 10.52
CA PRO A 98 -11.05 -4.29 9.24
C PRO A 98 -12.11 -3.19 9.08
N LEU A 99 -12.00 -2.42 8.02
CA LEU A 99 -13.01 -1.45 7.65
C LEU A 99 -14.21 -2.16 7.05
N ARG A 100 -15.40 -1.57 7.19
CA ARG A 100 -16.61 -2.09 6.55
C ARG A 100 -16.44 -2.06 5.04
N ASP A 101 -16.96 -3.09 4.37
CA ASP A 101 -16.94 -3.24 2.91
C ASP A 101 -17.97 -2.30 2.29
N HIS A 102 -17.61 -1.05 2.10
CA HIS A 102 -18.33 -0.10 1.28
C HIS A 102 -17.53 0.18 0.01
N SER A 103 -18.22 0.52 -1.06
CA SER A 103 -17.58 1.07 -2.25
C SER A 103 -16.73 2.29 -1.87
N LEU A 104 -15.58 2.45 -2.48
CA LEU A 104 -14.74 3.64 -2.29
C LEU A 104 -15.45 4.94 -2.72
N ASN A 105 -16.53 4.85 -3.53
CA ASN A 105 -17.38 5.98 -3.85
C ASN A 105 -18.21 6.47 -2.64
N GLU A 106 -18.36 5.64 -1.61
CA GLU A 106 -19.03 5.98 -0.35
C GLU A 106 -18.03 6.43 0.72
N HIS A 107 -16.91 7.00 0.31
CA HIS A 107 -15.77 7.34 1.17
C HIS A 107 -16.14 8.18 2.40
N ALA A 108 -17.06 9.14 2.29
CA ALA A 108 -17.53 9.91 3.43
C ALA A 108 -18.24 9.02 4.47
N GLN A 109 -19.01 8.04 4.01
CA GLN A 109 -19.70 7.06 4.86
C GLN A 109 -18.69 6.10 5.50
N VAL A 110 -17.72 5.57 4.71
CA VAL A 110 -16.62 4.71 5.22
C VAL A 110 -15.87 5.43 6.34
N LEU A 111 -15.52 6.70 6.15
CA LEU A 111 -14.80 7.47 7.18
C LEU A 111 -15.66 7.66 8.42
N SER A 112 -16.93 8.09 8.25
CA SER A 112 -17.85 8.33 9.35
C SER A 112 -18.15 7.07 10.16
N GLU A 113 -18.47 5.95 9.50
CA GLU A 113 -18.81 4.70 10.17
C GLU A 113 -17.63 4.01 10.86
N ASN A 114 -16.41 4.28 10.42
CA ASN A 114 -15.20 3.77 11.03
C ASN A 114 -14.50 4.79 11.92
N HIS A 115 -15.12 5.95 12.20
CA HIS A 115 -14.59 7.01 13.06
C HIS A 115 -13.18 7.47 12.64
N ILE A 116 -12.94 7.56 11.32
CA ILE A 116 -11.67 8.02 10.77
C ILE A 116 -11.64 9.55 10.78
N GLU A 117 -10.58 10.10 11.33
CA GLU A 117 -10.39 11.55 11.52
C GLU A 117 -9.43 12.14 10.48
N SER A 118 -9.49 13.45 10.31
CA SER A 118 -8.50 14.19 9.53
C SER A 118 -7.10 14.04 10.14
N ASN A 119 -6.09 13.90 9.28
CA ASN A 119 -4.67 13.75 9.70
C ASN A 119 -4.44 12.58 10.67
N GLN A 120 -5.14 11.47 10.46
CA GLN A 120 -5.01 10.29 11.30
C GLN A 120 -3.84 9.40 10.89
N PHE A 121 -3.63 9.20 9.58
CA PHE A 121 -2.70 8.21 9.08
C PHE A 121 -1.30 8.76 8.83
N ASP A 122 -0.28 7.99 9.23
CA ASP A 122 1.12 8.21 8.88
C ASP A 122 1.41 7.79 7.45
N ALA A 123 0.74 6.71 6.99
CA ALA A 123 0.84 6.23 5.63
C ALA A 123 -0.50 5.69 5.10
N ILE A 124 -0.67 5.80 3.78
CA ILE A 124 -1.73 5.14 3.02
C ILE A 124 -1.06 4.28 1.95
N VAL A 125 -1.46 3.01 1.84
CA VAL A 125 -0.92 2.08 0.83
C VAL A 125 -2.02 1.57 -0.10
N LEU A 126 -1.73 1.58 -1.40
CA LEU A 126 -2.53 1.02 -2.47
C LEU A 126 -1.65 0.03 -3.25
N PHE A 127 -1.73 -1.26 -2.89
CA PHE A 127 -0.90 -2.29 -3.53
C PHE A 127 -1.75 -3.18 -4.42
N PHE A 128 -1.54 -3.09 -5.74
CA PHE A 128 -2.23 -3.89 -6.77
C PHE A 128 -3.75 -3.68 -6.81
N VAL A 129 -4.22 -2.48 -6.51
CA VAL A 129 -5.66 -2.16 -6.44
C VAL A 129 -6.04 -0.89 -7.20
N LEU A 130 -5.08 -0.01 -7.48
CA LEU A 130 -5.40 1.28 -8.10
C LEU A 130 -6.05 1.11 -9.47
N HIS A 131 -5.55 0.17 -10.30
CA HIS A 131 -6.16 -0.13 -11.60
C HIS A 131 -7.62 -0.61 -11.47
N ASP A 132 -7.96 -1.39 -10.42
CA ASP A 132 -9.33 -1.84 -10.16
C ASP A 132 -10.22 -0.68 -9.70
N ILE A 133 -9.69 0.24 -8.89
CA ILE A 133 -10.42 1.45 -8.46
C ILE A 133 -10.81 2.30 -9.68
N TYR A 134 -9.89 2.49 -10.63
CA TYR A 134 -10.19 3.18 -11.88
C TYR A 134 -11.14 2.39 -12.78
N LEU A 135 -10.97 1.07 -12.88
CA LEU A 135 -11.84 0.19 -13.69
C LEU A 135 -13.30 0.24 -13.21
N ASN A 136 -13.50 0.30 -11.92
CA ASN A 136 -14.84 0.37 -11.31
C ASN A 136 -15.40 1.80 -11.23
N ASN A 137 -14.69 2.80 -11.79
CA ASN A 137 -15.03 4.23 -11.70
C ASN A 137 -15.17 4.74 -10.26
N GLU A 138 -14.42 4.16 -9.34
CA GLU A 138 -14.42 4.54 -7.92
C GLU A 138 -13.38 5.64 -7.62
N MET A 139 -12.42 5.89 -8.52
CA MET A 139 -11.49 6.99 -8.37
C MET A 139 -12.15 8.31 -8.78
N SER A 140 -12.26 9.21 -7.82
CA SER A 140 -12.83 10.55 -8.00
C SER A 140 -11.93 11.60 -7.36
N GLU A 141 -12.10 12.86 -7.76
CA GLU A 141 -11.43 13.99 -7.10
C GLU A 141 -11.79 14.05 -5.61
N GLU A 142 -13.01 13.68 -5.25
CA GLU A 142 -13.49 13.64 -3.88
C GLU A 142 -12.79 12.53 -3.06
N LEU A 143 -12.58 11.34 -3.64
CA LEU A 143 -11.80 10.28 -2.99
C LEU A 143 -10.36 10.73 -2.77
N LEU A 144 -9.71 11.31 -3.78
CA LEU A 144 -8.34 11.82 -3.65
C LEU A 144 -8.22 12.92 -2.59
N ALA A 145 -9.19 13.86 -2.55
CA ALA A 145 -9.26 14.88 -1.52
C ALA A 145 -9.44 14.26 -0.12
N THR A 146 -10.24 13.22 -0.02
CA THR A 146 -10.49 12.48 1.21
C THR A 146 -9.22 11.77 1.69
N LEU A 147 -8.52 11.03 0.82
CA LEU A 147 -7.25 10.38 1.16
C LEU A 147 -6.22 11.40 1.62
N LYS A 148 -6.15 12.54 0.95
CA LYS A 148 -5.27 13.64 1.36
C LYS A 148 -5.68 14.23 2.71
N ASN A 149 -6.97 14.38 2.98
CA ASN A 149 -7.45 14.91 4.27
C ASN A 149 -7.08 14.00 5.45
N VAL A 150 -7.25 12.68 5.31
CA VAL A 150 -6.98 11.73 6.40
C VAL A 150 -5.49 11.42 6.59
N LEU A 151 -4.64 11.68 5.60
CA LEU A 151 -3.19 11.57 5.72
C LEU A 151 -2.63 12.74 6.53
N LYS A 152 -1.70 12.48 7.45
CA LYS A 152 -1.00 13.50 8.22
C LYS A 152 -0.16 14.43 7.32
N PRO A 153 0.07 15.69 7.72
CA PRO A 153 1.08 16.51 7.04
C PRO A 153 2.44 15.79 7.02
N GLY A 154 3.04 15.66 5.84
CA GLY A 154 4.27 14.90 5.64
C GLY A 154 4.12 13.38 5.63
N GLY A 155 2.90 12.87 5.79
CA GLY A 155 2.59 11.44 5.66
C GLY A 155 2.83 10.90 4.24
N ASN A 156 2.97 9.60 4.11
CA ASN A 156 3.29 8.92 2.84
C ASN A 156 2.04 8.32 2.19
N LEU A 157 1.85 8.56 0.89
CA LEU A 157 0.98 7.78 0.03
C LEU A 157 1.87 6.88 -0.85
N ILE A 158 1.69 5.57 -0.75
CA ILE A 158 2.48 4.59 -1.49
C ILE A 158 1.59 3.81 -2.45
N ILE A 159 1.92 3.86 -3.73
CA ILE A 159 1.18 3.19 -4.80
C ILE A 159 2.10 2.20 -5.48
N LEU A 160 1.70 0.92 -5.48
CA LEU A 160 2.38 -0.15 -6.17
C LEU A 160 1.36 -0.85 -7.08
N ASP A 161 1.64 -0.86 -8.40
CA ASP A 161 0.71 -1.49 -9.33
C ASP A 161 1.42 -2.06 -10.58
N ASN A 162 0.66 -2.80 -11.39
CA ASN A 162 1.14 -3.40 -12.62
C ASN A 162 1.35 -2.32 -13.69
N ALA A 163 2.56 -2.22 -14.20
CA ALA A 163 2.91 -1.23 -15.20
C ALA A 163 2.27 -1.54 -16.56
N ALA A 164 1.60 -0.57 -17.15
CA ALA A 164 1.23 -0.58 -18.56
C ALA A 164 2.37 -0.03 -19.43
N LYS A 165 2.28 -0.16 -20.75
CA LYS A 165 3.20 0.54 -21.67
C LYS A 165 3.21 2.03 -21.36
N PRO A 166 4.37 2.70 -21.53
CA PRO A 166 4.43 4.16 -21.43
C PRO A 166 3.31 4.81 -22.24
N ASP A 167 2.76 5.88 -21.71
CA ASP A 167 1.71 6.74 -22.32
C ASP A 167 0.35 6.06 -22.59
N SER A 168 0.14 4.80 -22.12
CA SER A 168 -1.14 4.12 -22.29
C SER A 168 -2.22 4.57 -21.28
N GLY A 169 -1.86 5.29 -20.22
CA GLY A 169 -2.81 5.78 -19.21
C GLY A 169 -3.70 4.69 -18.66
N LEU A 170 -5.01 4.82 -18.86
CA LEU A 170 -6.04 3.85 -18.44
C LEU A 170 -6.42 2.84 -19.54
N ALA A 171 -5.85 2.91 -20.74
CA ALA A 171 -6.31 2.13 -21.90
C ALA A 171 -6.22 0.61 -21.70
N ARG A 172 -5.46 0.13 -20.73
CA ARG A 172 -5.22 -1.31 -20.50
C ARG A 172 -5.67 -1.83 -19.12
N ILE A 173 -6.47 -1.03 -18.39
CA ILE A 173 -6.98 -1.47 -17.08
C ILE A 173 -8.00 -2.61 -17.21
N GLY A 174 -8.89 -2.57 -18.22
CA GLY A 174 -9.97 -3.55 -18.36
C GLY A 174 -9.54 -4.91 -18.91
N ASP A 175 -8.53 -4.95 -19.77
CA ASP A 175 -8.09 -6.18 -20.44
C ASP A 175 -6.81 -6.79 -19.86
N LEU A 176 -5.89 -5.96 -19.37
CA LEU A 176 -4.61 -6.41 -18.84
C LEU A 176 -4.43 -6.21 -17.33
N HIS A 177 -5.33 -5.50 -16.66
CA HIS A 177 -5.15 -5.07 -15.26
C HIS A 177 -3.82 -4.35 -15.06
N ARG A 178 -3.53 -3.38 -15.95
CA ARG A 178 -2.31 -2.56 -15.95
C ARG A 178 -2.67 -1.09 -16.09
N ILE A 179 -1.96 -0.25 -15.37
CA ILE A 179 -2.15 1.21 -15.37
C ILE A 179 -0.84 1.91 -15.75
N GLY A 180 -0.94 3.03 -16.45
CA GLY A 180 0.21 3.83 -16.86
C GLY A 180 0.84 4.56 -15.68
N GLU A 181 2.12 4.34 -15.42
CA GLU A 181 2.83 4.97 -14.29
C GLU A 181 2.83 6.50 -14.38
N HIS A 182 3.16 7.08 -15.54
CA HIS A 182 3.14 8.54 -15.73
C HIS A 182 1.74 9.13 -15.49
N PHE A 183 0.69 8.40 -15.88
CA PHE A 183 -0.68 8.80 -15.61
C PHE A 183 -0.91 8.87 -14.09
N VAL A 184 -0.50 7.84 -13.34
CA VAL A 184 -0.65 7.80 -11.87
C VAL A 184 0.08 8.96 -11.21
N VAL A 185 1.33 9.21 -11.59
CA VAL A 185 2.11 10.33 -11.05
C VAL A 185 1.39 11.65 -11.31
N SER A 186 0.94 11.89 -12.56
CA SER A 186 0.23 13.12 -12.93
C SER A 186 -1.06 13.32 -12.14
N GLU A 187 -1.85 12.26 -11.93
CA GLU A 187 -3.12 12.36 -11.18
C GLU A 187 -2.87 12.66 -9.69
N MET A 188 -1.87 12.02 -9.09
CA MET A 188 -1.53 12.30 -7.68
C MET A 188 -1.01 13.74 -7.52
N GLU A 189 -0.18 14.23 -8.43
CA GLU A 189 0.31 15.62 -8.40
C GLU A 189 -0.83 16.64 -8.60
N LYS A 190 -1.77 16.39 -9.51
CA LYS A 190 -2.98 17.22 -9.69
C LYS A 190 -3.82 17.26 -8.39
N ALA A 191 -3.92 16.14 -7.67
CA ALA A 191 -4.59 16.09 -6.38
C ALA A 191 -3.79 16.80 -5.26
N GLY A 192 -2.59 17.31 -5.60
CA GLY A 192 -1.74 18.09 -4.71
C GLY A 192 -0.89 17.25 -3.76
N PHE A 193 -0.63 15.99 -4.10
CA PHE A 193 0.45 15.22 -3.49
C PHE A 193 1.78 15.59 -4.16
N VAL A 194 2.88 15.46 -3.42
CA VAL A 194 4.23 15.74 -3.95
C VAL A 194 4.94 14.41 -4.22
N TYR A 195 5.33 14.18 -5.48
CA TYR A 195 6.12 13.00 -5.84
C TYR A 195 7.44 12.96 -5.04
N HIS A 196 7.74 11.82 -4.43
CA HIS A 196 8.89 11.68 -3.52
C HIS A 196 9.77 10.47 -3.82
N GLY A 197 9.64 9.90 -5.01
CA GLY A 197 10.51 8.86 -5.53
C GLY A 197 9.80 7.55 -5.85
N GLN A 198 10.59 6.64 -6.42
CA GLN A 198 10.16 5.31 -6.86
C GLN A 198 11.09 4.23 -6.34
N SER A 199 10.61 2.98 -6.37
CA SER A 199 11.42 1.77 -6.19
C SER A 199 11.39 0.93 -7.45
N ASP A 200 12.55 0.49 -7.91
CA ASP A 200 12.71 -0.39 -9.06
C ASP A 200 12.75 -1.87 -8.67
N ALA A 201 12.53 -2.19 -7.40
CA ALA A 201 12.63 -3.55 -6.87
C ALA A 201 11.77 -4.58 -7.61
N LEU A 202 10.58 -4.16 -8.12
CA LEU A 202 9.64 -5.03 -8.84
C LEU A 202 9.60 -4.78 -10.34
N ARG A 203 10.58 -4.05 -10.89
CA ARG A 203 10.70 -3.89 -12.34
C ARG A 203 11.11 -5.19 -13.01
N ASN A 204 10.49 -5.45 -14.15
CA ASN A 204 10.83 -6.57 -15.02
C ASN A 204 11.02 -6.11 -16.47
N PRO A 205 12.26 -5.89 -16.93
CA PRO A 205 12.52 -5.42 -18.28
C PRO A 205 12.19 -6.44 -19.40
N LEU A 206 11.90 -7.69 -19.02
CA LEU A 206 11.48 -8.74 -19.97
C LEU A 206 9.98 -8.75 -20.22
N ASP A 207 9.21 -7.97 -19.47
CA ASP A 207 7.77 -7.82 -19.66
C ASP A 207 7.48 -6.80 -20.77
N ASP A 208 6.89 -7.25 -21.86
CA ASP A 208 6.52 -6.40 -23.00
C ASP A 208 5.20 -5.62 -22.79
N HIS A 209 4.60 -5.74 -21.62
CA HIS A 209 3.33 -5.13 -21.21
C HIS A 209 2.12 -5.47 -22.10
N THR A 210 2.18 -6.59 -22.83
CA THR A 210 1.08 -7.01 -23.73
C THR A 210 0.17 -8.07 -23.14
N LYS A 211 0.51 -8.60 -21.97
CA LYS A 211 -0.19 -9.73 -21.34
C LYS A 211 -0.66 -9.38 -19.95
N THR A 212 -1.74 -10.03 -19.52
CA THR A 212 -2.25 -9.89 -18.15
C THR A 212 -1.31 -10.51 -17.12
N TRP A 213 -1.46 -10.08 -15.85
CA TRP A 213 -0.61 -10.47 -14.73
C TRP A 213 -0.40 -12.00 -14.57
N GLY A 214 -1.40 -12.81 -14.87
CA GLY A 214 -1.33 -14.27 -14.69
C GLY A 214 -0.31 -14.97 -15.57
N VAL A 215 0.01 -14.40 -16.75
CA VAL A 215 0.89 -15.02 -17.74
C VAL A 215 2.34 -15.09 -17.28
N TYR A 216 2.79 -14.10 -16.53
CA TYR A 216 4.16 -14.04 -16.00
C TYR A 216 4.30 -14.72 -14.63
N GLY A 217 3.28 -15.49 -14.19
CA GLY A 217 3.32 -16.16 -12.90
C GLY A 217 3.47 -15.19 -11.71
N GLY A 218 3.11 -13.93 -11.90
CA GLY A 218 3.25 -12.88 -10.89
C GLY A 218 4.58 -12.13 -10.94
N LEU A 219 5.34 -12.25 -12.02
CA LEU A 219 6.62 -11.53 -12.25
C LEU A 219 6.50 -10.46 -13.36
N GLN A 220 5.29 -9.99 -13.64
CA GLN A 220 5.09 -8.85 -14.55
C GLN A 220 5.78 -7.59 -14.04
N ASP A 221 6.05 -6.64 -14.95
CA ASP A 221 6.62 -5.34 -14.57
C ASP A 221 5.66 -4.56 -13.69
N ARG A 222 6.20 -3.94 -12.64
CA ARG A 222 5.46 -3.18 -11.65
C ARG A 222 6.23 -1.95 -11.26
N PHE A 223 5.52 -0.88 -11.04
CA PHE A 223 6.07 0.32 -10.43
C PHE A 223 5.68 0.41 -8.95
N ALA A 224 6.52 1.08 -8.18
CA ALA A 224 6.19 1.49 -6.83
C ALA A 224 6.59 2.96 -6.67
N ASN A 225 5.61 3.82 -6.42
CA ASN A 225 5.78 5.27 -6.28
C ASN A 225 5.37 5.70 -4.88
N ARG A 226 6.10 6.67 -4.33
CA ARG A 226 5.80 7.31 -3.06
C ARG A 226 5.57 8.79 -3.25
N PHE A 227 4.55 9.28 -2.57
CA PHE A 227 4.15 10.69 -2.55
C PHE A 227 4.05 11.18 -1.11
N LYS A 228 4.18 12.47 -0.90
CA LYS A 228 3.95 13.17 0.37
C LYS A 228 2.70 14.04 0.29
N LYS A 229 2.02 14.16 1.45
CA LYS A 229 1.00 15.21 1.64
C LYS A 229 1.68 16.55 1.84
#